data_c43ad299b16eff308cfac842d54f8045
#
_entry.id   c43ad299b16eff308cfac842d54f8045
#
_cell.length_a   1.000
_cell.length_b   1.000
_cell.length_c   1.000
_cell.angle_alpha   90.00
_cell.angle_beta   90.00
_cell.angle_gamma   90.00
#
_symmetry.space_group_name_H-M   'P 1'
#
loop_
_entity.id
_entity.type
_entity.pdbx_description
1 polymer ?
#
loop_
_entity_poly.entity_id
_entity_poly.type
_entity_poly.pdbx_seq_one_letter_code
_entity_poly.pdbx_strand_id
1 'polypeptide(L)'
;MTNAGNGVAGAVDDDVSMLTAPNTQISRGQGPGSPCSEEEVANHGRTRSNTSGSIGSLDVSSGRPSNRQFEWSFSQVFGERGPGEDVLEADLISTVEFDHSGDYLASGDHGGRVVLFERLGIEGGAEKVPMDDSSSMDMRHIPRDDELEYRYLTEFQSHDPEFDYLKSIEIEEKVNKIRWLRRWGDKRSHTLLTTNDKTIKLWKVYERKVSHVVDYNGHPSGGLRLPGIGSTEMVVSSKCRRVYPAGHTYHINSISLCSDQETFLSADDLRINLWHFEQPSLSFNIVDIKPEMMEDLTEVITCAAFHPTAPHVFAYGSSKGLTRLADMRAAALCDSHSKLFNGYESATEEKSFFSEIVASVNDIKFIGHEGHHILTRDYLTTKVWDLRYEDQPIYEHEVHGGLKSKLSQLYESDAIFDKFDCCASGDGSMIATGTYSNFFRVGPVDPLQGCSQMLEGSRDPHRRRLSSQSKFPNRIVGFGRPIQRSSSRNSLNAAKKNEPKPEPPITDYLSKVSHVDWHPDAPVIACAAQNSLYLYRGSQM
;
A
#
# COMPACT_ATOMS: atom_id res chain seq x y z
N MET A 1 -17.09 -1.49 -64.26
CA MET A 1 -18.29 -0.78 -64.72
C MET A 1 -18.60 0.19 -63.61
N THR A 2 -18.03 1.45 -63.65
CA THR A 2 -18.73 2.68 -64.05
C THR A 2 -19.80 3.05 -63.05
N ASN A 3 -19.80 4.17 -62.32
CA ASN A 3 -19.53 5.59 -62.56
C ASN A 3 -19.52 6.29 -61.19
N ALA A 4 -18.64 7.17 -60.78
CA ALA A 4 -18.48 8.57 -61.17
C ALA A 4 -19.69 9.50 -60.79
N GLY A 5 -19.40 10.47 -60.00
CA GLY A 5 -20.19 11.68 -59.78
C GLY A 5 -19.87 12.37 -58.44
N ASN A 6 -18.91 13.25 -58.41
CA ASN A 6 -18.97 14.72 -58.35
C ASN A 6 -20.07 15.27 -57.44
N GLY A 7 -19.82 16.05 -56.43
CA GLY A 7 -19.08 17.26 -56.33
C GLY A 7 -19.73 18.18 -55.31
N VAL A 8 -19.03 19.16 -54.97
CA VAL A 8 -19.38 20.52 -54.47
C VAL A 8 -19.01 20.78 -53.02
N ALA A 9 -18.02 21.64 -52.98
CA ALA A 9 -17.55 22.43 -51.87
C ALA A 9 -18.62 23.41 -51.36
N GLY A 10 -18.59 23.66 -50.08
CA GLY A 10 -19.29 24.76 -49.44
C GLY A 10 -18.50 25.18 -48.21
N ALA A 11 -17.62 26.15 -48.42
CA ALA A 11 -17.05 26.95 -47.35
C ALA A 11 -18.12 27.90 -46.82
N VAL A 12 -18.24 28.02 -45.54
CA VAL A 12 -18.83 29.20 -44.89
C VAL A 12 -17.92 29.56 -43.71
N ASP A 13 -17.24 30.68 -43.89
CA ASP A 13 -16.66 31.52 -42.85
C ASP A 13 -17.79 32.12 -41.98
N ASP A 14 -17.35 32.60 -40.81
CA ASP A 14 -17.95 33.63 -39.94
C ASP A 14 -18.11 33.11 -38.52
N ASP A 15 -17.81 33.78 -37.45
CA ASP A 15 -17.33 35.12 -37.19
C ASP A 15 -16.79 35.18 -35.75
N VAL A 16 -15.71 35.87 -35.57
CA VAL A 16 -15.11 36.25 -34.31
C VAL A 16 -15.95 37.34 -33.68
N SER A 17 -16.41 37.17 -32.47
CA SER A 17 -16.81 38.32 -31.65
C SER A 17 -16.07 38.27 -30.31
N MET A 18 -15.05 39.12 -30.24
CA MET A 18 -14.43 39.62 -29.02
C MET A 18 -15.48 40.34 -28.17
N LEU A 19 -15.53 40.00 -26.89
CA LEU A 19 -16.07 40.88 -25.86
C LEU A 19 -14.97 41.23 -24.86
N THR A 20 -14.55 42.47 -24.97
CA THR A 20 -13.61 43.20 -24.13
C THR A 20 -14.16 43.41 -22.71
N ALA A 21 -13.30 43.19 -21.72
CA ALA A 21 -13.50 43.54 -20.33
C ALA A 21 -13.33 45.06 -20.09
N PRO A 22 -14.00 45.68 -19.13
CA PRO A 22 -13.69 47.05 -18.72
C PRO A 22 -12.63 47.06 -17.60
N ASN A 23 -11.64 47.86 -17.90
CA ASN A 23 -10.54 48.30 -17.04
C ASN A 23 -11.10 49.30 -16.00
N THR A 24 -10.89 49.03 -14.71
CA THR A 24 -11.12 50.04 -13.66
C THR A 24 -9.78 50.30 -12.96
N GLN A 25 -9.17 51.42 -13.36
CA GLN A 25 -8.09 52.07 -12.63
C GLN A 25 -8.63 52.66 -11.33
N ILE A 26 -8.01 52.39 -10.21
CA ILE A 26 -8.09 53.24 -9.01
C ILE A 26 -6.69 53.67 -8.62
N SER A 27 -6.58 54.96 -8.51
CA SER A 27 -5.44 55.83 -8.35
C SER A 27 -4.67 55.69 -7.05
N ARG A 28 -3.37 55.97 -7.17
CA ARG A 28 -2.39 56.26 -6.10
C ARG A 28 -2.81 57.44 -5.22
N GLY A 29 -2.72 57.25 -3.90
CA GLY A 29 -2.64 58.33 -2.91
C GLY A 29 -1.34 58.21 -2.14
N GLN A 30 -0.52 59.25 -2.25
CA GLN A 30 0.77 59.41 -1.55
C GLN A 30 0.54 59.87 -0.10
N GLY A 31 1.53 59.47 0.77
CA GLY A 31 1.71 59.72 2.18
C GLY A 31 1.66 61.19 2.65
N PRO A 32 2.21 61.57 3.78
CA PRO A 32 3.48 61.19 4.44
C PRO A 32 3.46 61.12 5.99
N GLY A 33 4.59 60.80 6.60
CA GLY A 33 4.93 61.23 7.93
C GLY A 33 5.45 60.23 8.92
N SER A 34 6.79 60.18 9.10
CA SER A 34 7.54 59.69 10.24
C SER A 34 7.45 60.68 11.41
N PRO A 35 8.15 60.50 12.56
CA PRO A 35 8.96 59.41 13.12
C PRO A 35 8.86 59.30 14.68
N CYS A 36 9.78 58.45 15.24
CA CYS A 36 10.31 58.46 16.63
C CYS A 36 9.43 57.77 17.70
N SER A 37 9.95 56.95 18.59
CA SER A 37 11.15 57.11 19.44
C SER A 37 11.57 55.76 20.03
N GLU A 38 12.87 55.60 20.15
CA GLU A 38 13.60 54.67 21.02
C GLU A 38 13.30 54.99 22.50
N GLU A 39 13.21 53.95 23.33
CA GLU A 39 13.58 54.04 24.73
C GLU A 39 14.23 52.76 25.22
N GLU A 40 15.50 52.91 25.52
CA GLU A 40 16.37 52.05 26.30
C GLU A 40 15.98 52.03 27.78
N VAL A 41 16.68 51.08 28.52
CA VAL A 41 16.97 51.07 29.98
C VAL A 41 15.95 50.26 30.80
N ALA A 42 16.31 49.26 31.60
CA ALA A 42 17.47 49.01 32.44
C ALA A 42 17.49 47.61 33.02
N ASN A 43 18.70 47.17 33.14
CA ASN A 43 19.23 46.09 33.94
C ASN A 43 18.91 46.23 35.44
N HIS A 44 18.32 45.19 36.09
CA HIS A 44 18.44 45.03 37.54
C HIS A 44 18.57 43.55 37.90
N GLY A 45 19.79 43.20 38.25
CA GLY A 45 20.08 41.95 38.90
C GLY A 45 19.54 41.90 40.33
N ARG A 46 19.08 40.74 40.76
CA ARG A 46 19.04 40.35 42.19
C ARG A 46 19.07 38.82 42.37
N THR A 47 20.20 38.41 42.88
CA THR A 47 20.53 37.36 43.88
C THR A 47 19.48 36.37 44.36
N ARG A 48 19.90 35.12 44.23
CA ARG A 48 19.68 33.90 45.00
C ARG A 48 18.76 33.95 46.23
N SER A 49 17.81 33.00 46.27
CA SER A 49 17.53 32.24 47.48
C SER A 49 17.20 30.80 47.13
N ASN A 50 17.99 29.87 47.66
CA ASN A 50 17.76 28.43 47.68
C ASN A 50 16.54 28.14 48.57
N THR A 51 15.55 27.44 48.01
CA THR A 51 14.63 26.65 48.80
C THR A 51 14.56 25.26 48.19
N SER A 52 15.14 24.31 48.92
CA SER A 52 15.02 22.88 48.69
C SER A 52 13.59 22.44 48.94
N GLY A 53 12.82 22.24 47.86
CA GLY A 53 11.55 21.54 47.92
C GLY A 53 11.77 20.12 47.37
N SER A 54 11.61 19.12 48.20
CA SER A 54 11.63 17.71 47.82
C SER A 54 10.52 17.45 46.83
N ILE A 55 10.87 17.18 45.58
CA ILE A 55 9.98 16.70 44.58
C ILE A 55 9.84 15.18 44.82
N GLY A 56 8.64 14.77 45.18
CA GLY A 56 8.27 13.36 45.30
C GLY A 56 8.63 12.61 44.04
N SER A 57 9.34 11.51 44.22
CA SER A 57 9.58 10.52 43.16
C SER A 57 8.25 10.03 42.62
N LEU A 58 7.89 10.48 41.42
CA LEU A 58 6.93 9.78 40.59
C LEU A 58 7.63 8.47 40.19
N ASP A 59 7.15 7.38 40.76
CA ASP A 59 7.45 6.04 40.30
C ASP A 59 7.02 5.95 38.83
N VAL A 60 7.94 6.20 37.93
CA VAL A 60 7.87 5.70 36.56
C VAL A 60 8.12 4.21 36.68
N SER A 61 7.04 3.43 36.80
CA SER A 61 7.10 2.01 36.55
C SER A 61 7.65 1.82 35.14
N SER A 62 8.94 1.56 35.06
CA SER A 62 9.63 1.12 33.86
C SER A 62 9.05 -0.25 33.47
N GLY A 63 7.97 -0.23 32.69
CA GLY A 63 7.57 -1.36 31.90
C GLY A 63 8.74 -1.64 30.96
N ARG A 64 9.50 -2.71 31.20
CA ARG A 64 10.45 -3.25 30.24
C ARG A 64 9.66 -3.46 28.95
N PRO A 65 10.14 -2.98 27.77
CA PRO A 65 9.53 -3.30 26.52
C PRO A 65 9.48 -4.82 26.43
N SER A 66 8.27 -5.38 26.37
CA SER A 66 8.09 -6.81 26.17
C SER A 66 8.66 -7.11 24.78
N ASN A 67 9.71 -7.92 24.74
CA ASN A 67 10.30 -8.42 23.50
C ASN A 67 9.23 -9.32 22.83
N ARG A 68 8.34 -8.72 22.05
CA ARG A 68 7.27 -9.44 21.36
C ARG A 68 7.90 -10.15 20.17
N GLN A 69 8.33 -11.39 20.36
CA GLN A 69 8.68 -12.28 19.25
C GLN A 69 7.44 -13.05 18.86
N PHE A 70 7.08 -12.96 17.56
CA PHE A 70 6.03 -13.77 16.96
C PHE A 70 6.66 -14.99 16.28
N GLU A 71 6.07 -16.15 16.50
CA GLU A 71 6.27 -17.31 15.67
C GLU A 71 5.21 -17.32 14.57
N TRP A 72 5.64 -17.24 13.31
CA TRP A 72 4.74 -17.16 12.17
C TRP A 72 4.44 -18.55 11.64
N SER A 73 3.16 -18.85 11.48
CA SER A 73 2.66 -20.10 10.91
C SER A 73 1.77 -19.86 9.71
N PHE A 74 1.78 -20.78 8.78
CA PHE A 74 0.83 -20.80 7.68
C PHE A 74 -0.60 -21.01 8.20
N SER A 75 -1.55 -20.23 7.70
CA SER A 75 -2.98 -20.37 8.03
C SER A 75 -3.76 -20.90 6.84
N GLN A 76 -3.81 -20.15 5.75
CA GLN A 76 -4.65 -20.48 4.59
C GLN A 76 -3.98 -20.07 3.27
N VAL A 77 -4.43 -20.66 2.16
CA VAL A 77 -4.06 -20.25 0.79
C VAL A 77 -5.28 -20.31 -0.11
N PHE A 78 -5.39 -19.31 -0.99
CA PHE A 78 -6.40 -19.23 -2.04
C PHE A 78 -5.72 -19.12 -3.40
N GLY A 79 -6.30 -19.75 -4.43
CA GLY A 79 -5.80 -19.65 -5.80
C GLY A 79 -4.58 -20.52 -6.11
N GLU A 80 -4.11 -21.37 -5.17
CA GLU A 80 -2.98 -22.26 -5.42
C GLU A 80 -3.35 -23.30 -6.48
N ARG A 81 -2.53 -23.38 -7.52
CA ARG A 81 -2.71 -24.34 -8.62
C ARG A 81 -1.96 -25.64 -8.35
N GLY A 82 -2.40 -26.69 -9.03
CA GLY A 82 -1.74 -27.98 -9.01
C GLY A 82 -0.34 -27.94 -9.63
N PRO A 83 0.54 -28.90 -9.28
CA PRO A 83 1.87 -28.97 -9.86
C PRO A 83 1.79 -29.17 -11.38
N GLY A 84 2.40 -28.28 -12.16
CA GLY A 84 2.45 -28.35 -13.63
C GLY A 84 1.35 -27.57 -14.36
N GLU A 85 0.52 -26.82 -13.65
CA GLU A 85 -0.40 -25.86 -14.27
C GLU A 85 0.30 -24.52 -14.46
N ASP A 86 0.29 -23.99 -15.69
CA ASP A 86 0.84 -22.69 -16.00
C ASP A 86 -0.03 -21.58 -15.39
N VAL A 87 0.62 -20.57 -14.82
CA VAL A 87 -0.05 -19.38 -14.32
C VAL A 87 -0.28 -18.44 -15.49
N LEU A 88 -1.54 -18.06 -15.72
CA LEU A 88 -1.87 -17.04 -16.72
C LEU A 88 -1.52 -15.67 -16.15
N GLU A 89 -1.07 -14.76 -17.00
CA GLU A 89 -0.75 -13.40 -16.60
C GLU A 89 -1.95 -12.66 -16.00
N ALA A 90 -3.15 -12.89 -16.55
CA ALA A 90 -4.40 -12.34 -16.05
C ALA A 90 -4.74 -12.77 -14.60
N ASP A 91 -4.22 -13.92 -14.16
CA ASP A 91 -4.48 -14.44 -12.81
C ASP A 91 -3.45 -13.94 -11.76
N LEU A 92 -2.44 -13.18 -12.19
CA LEU A 92 -1.47 -12.61 -11.26
C LEU A 92 -2.14 -11.58 -10.34
N ILE A 93 -1.98 -11.76 -9.04
CA ILE A 93 -2.53 -10.83 -8.05
C ILE A 93 -1.71 -9.54 -8.06
N SER A 94 -2.39 -8.41 -8.21
CA SER A 94 -1.81 -7.08 -8.34
C SER A 94 -2.06 -6.16 -7.14
N THR A 95 -2.95 -6.55 -6.24
CA THR A 95 -3.22 -5.80 -4.99
C THR A 95 -3.95 -6.66 -3.98
N VAL A 96 -3.67 -6.43 -2.70
CA VAL A 96 -4.30 -7.10 -1.56
C VAL A 96 -4.60 -6.05 -0.50
N GLU A 97 -5.79 -6.09 0.11
CA GLU A 97 -6.15 -5.15 1.18
C GLU A 97 -7.20 -5.73 2.12
N PHE A 98 -6.94 -5.66 3.42
CA PHE A 98 -7.93 -5.90 4.46
C PHE A 98 -8.88 -4.71 4.60
N ASP A 99 -10.11 -4.96 5.00
CA ASP A 99 -11.01 -3.89 5.41
C ASP A 99 -10.62 -3.35 6.81
N HIS A 100 -11.21 -2.23 7.20
CA HIS A 100 -10.89 -1.57 8.47
C HIS A 100 -11.20 -2.39 9.72
N SER A 101 -12.05 -3.41 9.61
CA SER A 101 -12.41 -4.32 10.73
C SER A 101 -11.59 -5.61 10.71
N GLY A 102 -10.90 -5.90 9.60
CA GLY A 102 -10.26 -7.18 9.37
C GLY A 102 -11.23 -8.32 9.09
N ASP A 103 -12.53 -8.03 8.98
CA ASP A 103 -13.55 -9.06 8.72
C ASP A 103 -13.59 -9.45 7.23
N TYR A 104 -13.08 -8.59 6.35
CA TYR A 104 -13.07 -8.80 4.90
C TYR A 104 -11.68 -8.55 4.34
N LEU A 105 -11.37 -9.30 3.29
CA LEU A 105 -10.13 -9.19 2.54
C LEU A 105 -10.48 -9.10 1.06
N ALA A 106 -9.83 -8.21 0.33
CA ALA A 106 -9.96 -8.06 -1.11
C ALA A 106 -8.64 -8.36 -1.81
N SER A 107 -8.69 -9.02 -2.94
CA SER A 107 -7.58 -9.12 -3.89
C SER A 107 -8.04 -8.68 -5.27
N GLY A 108 -7.15 -8.00 -5.99
CA GLY A 108 -7.32 -7.64 -7.40
C GLY A 108 -6.27 -8.33 -8.24
N ASP A 109 -6.59 -8.62 -9.50
CA ASP A 109 -5.67 -9.29 -10.42
C ASP A 109 -5.38 -8.46 -11.69
N HIS A 110 -4.48 -8.98 -12.52
CA HIS A 110 -4.14 -8.39 -13.81
C HIS A 110 -5.28 -8.49 -14.83
N GLY A 111 -6.21 -9.46 -14.67
CA GLY A 111 -7.39 -9.60 -15.52
C GLY A 111 -8.54 -8.67 -15.14
N GLY A 112 -8.34 -7.75 -14.21
CA GLY A 112 -9.33 -6.74 -13.82
C GLY A 112 -10.41 -7.26 -12.87
N ARG A 113 -10.27 -8.46 -12.32
CA ARG A 113 -11.21 -9.04 -11.36
C ARG A 113 -10.85 -8.61 -9.94
N VAL A 114 -11.88 -8.49 -9.14
CA VAL A 114 -11.76 -8.31 -7.68
C VAL A 114 -12.43 -9.49 -7.01
N VAL A 115 -11.68 -10.17 -6.15
CA VAL A 115 -12.15 -11.30 -5.34
C VAL A 115 -12.22 -10.87 -3.89
N LEU A 116 -13.35 -11.15 -3.25
CA LEU A 116 -13.61 -10.81 -1.87
C LEU A 116 -13.70 -12.06 -1.01
N PHE A 117 -13.10 -11.98 0.16
CA PHE A 117 -13.14 -13.01 1.19
C PHE A 117 -13.77 -12.43 2.45
N GLU A 118 -14.49 -13.25 3.21
CA GLU A 118 -15.06 -12.89 4.51
C GLU A 118 -14.55 -13.81 5.61
N ARG A 119 -14.41 -13.29 6.80
CA ARG A 119 -14.00 -14.07 7.98
C ARG A 119 -15.12 -15.01 8.40
N LEU A 120 -14.77 -16.25 8.72
CA LEU A 120 -15.68 -17.21 9.32
C LEU A 120 -16.07 -16.76 10.73
N GLY A 121 -17.32 -17.03 11.12
CA GLY A 121 -17.85 -16.63 12.45
C GLY A 121 -18.57 -15.27 12.47
N ILE A 122 -18.61 -14.52 11.36
CA ILE A 122 -19.49 -13.35 11.22
C ILE A 122 -20.89 -13.86 10.87
N GLU A 123 -21.55 -14.51 11.83
CA GLU A 123 -22.96 -14.82 11.62
C GLU A 123 -23.78 -13.52 11.65
N GLY A 124 -24.38 -13.22 10.52
CA GLY A 124 -25.43 -12.21 10.43
C GLY A 124 -26.62 -12.63 11.29
N GLY A 125 -26.70 -12.10 12.49
CA GLY A 125 -27.92 -12.08 13.27
C GLY A 125 -28.18 -13.26 14.19
N ALA A 126 -27.32 -13.57 15.13
CA ALA A 126 -27.75 -14.16 16.38
C ALA A 126 -28.29 -13.03 17.29
N GLU A 127 -29.56 -13.14 17.66
CA GLU A 127 -30.22 -12.29 18.65
C GLU A 127 -29.30 -12.12 19.87
N LYS A 128 -28.94 -10.88 20.16
CA LYS A 128 -28.32 -10.55 21.44
C LYS A 128 -29.33 -10.91 22.54
N VAL A 129 -29.03 -11.95 23.28
CA VAL A 129 -29.60 -12.14 24.60
C VAL A 129 -29.33 -10.87 25.40
N PRO A 130 -30.30 -10.18 25.96
CA PRO A 130 -30.10 -8.98 26.74
C PRO A 130 -29.28 -9.35 27.97
N MET A 131 -28.02 -9.00 27.99
CA MET A 131 -27.20 -8.99 29.18
C MET A 131 -27.46 -7.71 29.94
N ASP A 132 -27.84 -7.91 31.20
CA ASP A 132 -28.09 -6.96 32.24
C ASP A 132 -26.96 -5.93 32.41
N ASP A 133 -27.38 -4.69 32.55
CA ASP A 133 -26.56 -3.50 32.66
C ASP A 133 -25.84 -3.49 34.03
N SER A 134 -24.57 -3.89 34.06
CA SER A 134 -23.69 -3.37 35.12
C SER A 134 -22.21 -3.61 34.81
N SER A 135 -21.52 -2.49 34.61
CA SER A 135 -20.08 -2.26 34.87
C SER A 135 -19.06 -3.12 34.11
N SER A 136 -18.40 -2.52 33.18
CA SER A 136 -16.93 -2.33 33.18
C SER A 136 -16.38 -2.16 31.75
N MET A 137 -15.53 -1.17 31.63
CA MET A 137 -14.49 -0.89 30.66
C MET A 137 -14.37 -1.86 29.47
N ASP A 138 -14.51 -1.26 28.32
CA ASP A 138 -14.27 -1.74 26.97
C ASP A 138 -12.94 -2.50 26.83
N MET A 139 -12.91 -3.74 27.21
CA MET A 139 -11.92 -4.69 26.72
C MET A 139 -12.36 -5.06 25.31
N ARG A 140 -11.74 -4.45 24.30
CA ARG A 140 -11.83 -4.88 22.90
C ARG A 140 -11.62 -6.39 22.87
N HIS A 141 -12.63 -7.09 22.41
CA HIS A 141 -12.63 -8.54 22.32
C HIS A 141 -11.56 -8.93 21.28
N ILE A 142 -10.38 -9.32 21.75
CA ILE A 142 -9.37 -9.93 20.89
C ILE A 142 -9.98 -11.27 20.44
N PRO A 143 -10.18 -11.47 19.12
CA PRO A 143 -10.74 -12.73 18.62
C PRO A 143 -9.90 -13.91 19.13
N ARG A 144 -10.55 -14.99 19.54
CA ARG A 144 -9.83 -16.21 19.91
C ARG A 144 -9.13 -16.77 18.67
N ASP A 145 -7.98 -17.37 18.85
CA ASP A 145 -7.09 -17.87 17.77
C ASP A 145 -7.79 -18.78 16.73
N ASP A 146 -8.88 -19.43 17.08
CA ASP A 146 -9.62 -20.36 16.20
C ASP A 146 -10.60 -19.66 15.23
N GLU A 147 -10.78 -18.34 15.34
CA GLU A 147 -11.84 -17.59 14.62
C GLU A 147 -11.33 -16.77 13.41
N LEU A 148 -10.04 -16.78 13.10
CA LEU A 148 -9.46 -15.98 12.02
C LEU A 148 -9.24 -16.81 10.73
N GLU A 149 -10.29 -17.49 10.30
CA GLU A 149 -10.33 -18.14 9.00
C GLU A 149 -11.20 -17.34 8.04
N TYR A 150 -10.78 -17.30 6.76
CA TYR A 150 -11.50 -16.62 5.70
C TYR A 150 -12.10 -17.63 4.72
N ARG A 151 -13.19 -17.25 4.10
CA ARG A 151 -13.80 -17.99 2.99
C ARG A 151 -14.07 -17.07 1.81
N TYR A 152 -14.12 -17.63 0.63
CA TYR A 152 -14.55 -16.92 -0.56
C TYR A 152 -15.97 -16.39 -0.38
N LEU A 153 -16.18 -15.11 -0.67
CA LEU A 153 -17.47 -14.43 -0.60
C LEU A 153 -18.07 -14.23 -1.99
N THR A 154 -17.35 -13.56 -2.87
CA THR A 154 -17.78 -13.24 -4.24
C THR A 154 -16.62 -12.71 -5.07
N GLU A 155 -16.80 -12.73 -6.39
CA GLU A 155 -15.92 -12.06 -7.33
C GLU A 155 -16.71 -11.26 -8.35
N PHE A 156 -16.08 -10.25 -8.94
CA PHE A 156 -16.68 -9.48 -10.02
C PHE A 156 -15.60 -8.83 -10.90
N GLN A 157 -15.95 -8.63 -12.18
CA GLN A 157 -15.12 -7.88 -13.11
C GLN A 157 -15.21 -6.38 -12.77
N SER A 158 -14.11 -5.81 -12.33
CA SER A 158 -14.03 -4.39 -11.99
C SER A 158 -13.72 -3.54 -13.21
N HIS A 159 -12.72 -3.92 -13.98
CA HIS A 159 -12.29 -3.22 -15.18
C HIS A 159 -12.19 -4.19 -16.34
N ASP A 160 -12.54 -3.69 -17.52
CA ASP A 160 -12.40 -4.38 -18.79
C ASP A 160 -11.29 -3.71 -19.60
N PRO A 161 -10.62 -4.43 -20.52
CA PRO A 161 -9.62 -3.82 -21.38
C PRO A 161 -10.29 -2.77 -22.28
N GLU A 162 -9.69 -1.61 -22.40
CA GLU A 162 -10.18 -0.49 -23.20
C GLU A 162 -9.11 -0.02 -24.18
N PHE A 163 -9.52 0.62 -25.27
CA PHE A 163 -8.59 1.23 -26.22
C PHE A 163 -8.86 2.74 -26.35
N ASP A 164 -7.87 3.56 -26.04
CA ASP A 164 -7.94 5.00 -26.23
C ASP A 164 -7.61 5.34 -27.69
N TYR A 165 -8.64 5.55 -28.50
CA TYR A 165 -8.48 5.86 -29.93
C TYR A 165 -7.81 7.22 -30.18
N LEU A 166 -7.87 8.15 -29.23
CA LEU A 166 -7.26 9.47 -29.37
C LEU A 166 -5.73 9.41 -29.22
N LYS A 167 -5.28 8.58 -28.29
CA LYS A 167 -3.85 8.37 -28.00
C LYS A 167 -3.29 7.13 -28.69
N SER A 168 -4.15 6.29 -29.27
CA SER A 168 -3.79 4.97 -29.81
C SER A 168 -3.04 4.09 -28.81
N ILE A 169 -3.52 4.08 -27.56
CA ILE A 169 -2.94 3.33 -26.45
C ILE A 169 -3.98 2.34 -25.94
N GLU A 170 -3.55 1.12 -25.68
CA GLU A 170 -4.32 0.12 -24.98
C GLU A 170 -4.30 0.41 -23.47
N ILE A 171 -5.47 0.34 -22.84
CA ILE A 171 -5.63 0.55 -21.39
C ILE A 171 -5.90 -0.83 -20.79
N GLU A 172 -4.95 -1.29 -19.99
CA GLU A 172 -5.06 -2.58 -19.33
C GLU A 172 -6.20 -2.59 -18.30
N GLU A 173 -6.83 -3.74 -18.15
CA GLU A 173 -7.87 -3.99 -17.13
C GLU A 173 -7.30 -4.19 -15.73
N LYS A 174 -6.01 -4.38 -15.59
CA LYS A 174 -5.30 -4.64 -14.33
C LYS A 174 -5.77 -3.72 -13.19
N VAL A 175 -6.13 -4.33 -12.06
CA VAL A 175 -6.49 -3.59 -10.84
C VAL A 175 -5.22 -3.11 -10.14
N ASN A 176 -4.90 -1.82 -10.18
CA ASN A 176 -3.69 -1.30 -9.56
C ASN A 176 -3.79 -1.19 -8.04
N LYS A 177 -4.91 -0.70 -7.52
CA LYS A 177 -5.15 -0.57 -6.07
C LYS A 177 -6.62 -0.73 -5.73
N ILE A 178 -6.87 -1.24 -4.52
CA ILE A 178 -8.20 -1.35 -3.91
C ILE A 178 -8.16 -0.57 -2.61
N ARG A 179 -9.28 0.08 -2.22
CA ARG A 179 -9.47 0.69 -0.91
C ARG A 179 -10.88 0.47 -0.41
N TRP A 180 -11.00 0.01 0.84
CA TRP A 180 -12.27 -0.20 1.51
C TRP A 180 -12.77 1.08 2.15
N LEU A 181 -14.00 1.51 1.81
CA LEU A 181 -14.66 2.59 2.52
C LEU A 181 -15.22 2.08 3.84
N ARG A 182 -15.12 2.90 4.88
CA ARG A 182 -15.78 2.59 6.15
C ARG A 182 -17.29 2.48 5.91
N ARG A 183 -17.93 1.53 6.59
CA ARG A 183 -19.34 1.22 6.40
C ARG A 183 -20.21 2.42 6.71
N TRP A 184 -20.99 2.85 5.74
CA TRP A 184 -21.99 3.89 5.89
C TRP A 184 -23.38 3.24 5.84
N GLY A 185 -24.06 3.12 7.00
CA GLY A 185 -25.49 2.83 7.13
C GLY A 185 -25.91 1.37 7.19
N ASP A 186 -25.63 0.55 6.19
CA ASP A 186 -26.13 -0.82 6.13
C ASP A 186 -25.05 -1.85 6.48
N LYS A 187 -25.26 -2.65 7.52
CA LYS A 187 -24.31 -3.68 7.98
C LYS A 187 -24.04 -4.78 6.93
N ARG A 188 -24.90 -4.93 5.92
CA ARG A 188 -24.83 -5.97 4.89
C ARG A 188 -24.30 -5.48 3.55
N SER A 189 -23.76 -4.30 3.50
CA SER A 189 -23.20 -3.76 2.26
C SER A 189 -21.80 -3.20 2.47
N HIS A 190 -20.92 -3.52 1.52
CA HIS A 190 -19.53 -3.07 1.51
C HIS A 190 -19.35 -2.12 0.33
N THR A 191 -18.55 -1.11 0.54
CA THR A 191 -18.21 -0.16 -0.51
C THR A 191 -16.69 -0.14 -0.65
N LEU A 192 -16.21 -0.22 -1.89
CA LEU A 192 -14.78 -0.20 -2.18
C LEU A 192 -14.51 0.64 -3.45
N LEU A 193 -13.35 1.29 -3.45
CA LEU A 193 -12.76 1.91 -4.61
C LEU A 193 -11.78 0.96 -5.26
N THR A 194 -11.81 0.90 -6.59
CA THR A 194 -10.83 0.18 -7.40
C THR A 194 -10.31 1.09 -8.48
N THR A 195 -9.08 0.91 -8.89
CA THR A 195 -8.52 1.65 -10.01
C THR A 195 -7.72 0.74 -10.92
N ASN A 196 -7.84 0.99 -12.23
CA ASN A 196 -6.85 0.58 -13.21
C ASN A 196 -5.94 1.77 -13.54
N ASP A 197 -5.19 1.71 -14.65
CA ASP A 197 -4.31 2.80 -15.06
C ASP A 197 -5.02 4.12 -15.33
N LYS A 198 -6.30 4.11 -15.66
CA LYS A 198 -7.01 5.28 -16.19
C LYS A 198 -8.26 5.67 -15.42
N THR A 199 -8.96 4.71 -14.85
CA THR A 199 -10.33 4.90 -14.35
C THR A 199 -10.45 4.42 -12.92
N ILE A 200 -11.09 5.22 -12.08
CA ILE A 200 -11.43 4.85 -10.71
C ILE A 200 -12.91 4.52 -10.65
N LYS A 201 -13.26 3.41 -10.02
CA LYS A 201 -14.65 2.94 -9.89
C LYS A 201 -15.02 2.73 -8.43
N LEU A 202 -16.21 3.19 -8.06
CA LEU A 202 -16.80 2.98 -6.74
C LEU A 202 -17.81 1.83 -6.83
N TRP A 203 -17.53 0.76 -6.13
CA TRP A 203 -18.35 -0.44 -6.11
C TRP A 203 -19.11 -0.57 -4.81
N LYS A 204 -20.35 -1.06 -4.91
CA LYS A 204 -21.15 -1.51 -3.77
C LYS A 204 -21.37 -3.00 -3.91
N VAL A 205 -20.95 -3.76 -2.90
CA VAL A 205 -21.21 -5.20 -2.75
C VAL A 205 -22.24 -5.38 -1.65
N TYR A 206 -23.30 -6.12 -1.92
CA TYR A 206 -24.42 -6.25 -1.01
C TYR A 206 -25.16 -7.58 -1.19
N GLU A 207 -25.76 -8.04 -0.14
CA GLU A 207 -26.63 -9.21 -0.18
C GLU A 207 -28.03 -8.84 -0.70
N ARG A 208 -28.55 -9.66 -1.59
CA ARG A 208 -29.92 -9.55 -2.07
C ARG A 208 -30.66 -10.88 -1.99
N LYS A 209 -31.94 -10.82 -1.72
CA LYS A 209 -32.83 -11.97 -1.83
C LYS A 209 -33.20 -12.22 -3.27
N VAL A 210 -32.92 -13.41 -3.76
CA VAL A 210 -33.33 -13.89 -5.09
C VAL A 210 -34.38 -14.98 -4.88
N SER A 211 -35.57 -14.74 -5.39
CA SER A 211 -36.67 -15.71 -5.33
C SER A 211 -36.76 -16.46 -6.65
N HIS A 212 -36.67 -17.75 -6.59
CA HIS A 212 -36.86 -18.61 -7.75
C HIS A 212 -38.36 -18.79 -8.00
N VAL A 213 -38.77 -18.50 -9.23
CA VAL A 213 -40.16 -18.70 -9.68
C VAL A 213 -40.30 -20.11 -10.17
N VAL A 214 -41.26 -20.85 -9.62
CA VAL A 214 -41.58 -22.20 -10.06
C VAL A 214 -42.79 -22.11 -10.99
N ASP A 215 -42.60 -22.55 -12.23
CA ASP A 215 -43.68 -22.68 -13.21
C ASP A 215 -44.28 -24.09 -13.12
N TYR A 216 -45.54 -24.16 -12.73
CA TYR A 216 -46.28 -25.41 -12.57
C TYR A 216 -46.93 -25.87 -13.88
N ASN A 217 -46.75 -25.16 -14.98
CA ASN A 217 -47.45 -25.44 -16.27
C ASN A 217 -46.67 -26.38 -17.21
N GLY A 218 -45.62 -27.05 -16.73
CA GLY A 218 -44.81 -28.01 -17.50
C GLY A 218 -45.53 -29.30 -17.96
N HIS A 219 -46.75 -29.59 -17.46
CA HIS A 219 -47.53 -30.75 -17.84
C HIS A 219 -48.86 -30.34 -18.52
N PRO A 220 -49.14 -30.84 -19.71
CA PRO A 220 -50.31 -30.42 -20.51
C PRO A 220 -51.67 -30.87 -19.98
N SER A 221 -51.75 -31.64 -18.88
CA SER A 221 -52.99 -32.18 -18.32
C SER A 221 -53.59 -31.40 -17.14
N GLY A 222 -52.99 -30.31 -16.73
CA GLY A 222 -53.44 -29.47 -15.60
C GLY A 222 -53.95 -28.11 -16.07
N GLY A 223 -55.04 -27.58 -15.46
CA GLY A 223 -55.45 -26.19 -15.70
C GLY A 223 -54.35 -25.20 -15.43
N LEU A 224 -54.39 -24.03 -16.08
CA LEU A 224 -53.41 -22.95 -15.95
C LEU A 224 -53.26 -22.59 -14.47
N ARG A 225 -52.04 -22.71 -13.94
CA ARG A 225 -51.68 -22.29 -12.60
C ARG A 225 -50.76 -21.08 -12.65
N LEU A 226 -50.96 -20.11 -11.79
CA LEU A 226 -50.04 -18.99 -11.68
C LEU A 226 -48.69 -19.46 -11.14
N PRO A 227 -47.58 -18.93 -11.67
CA PRO A 227 -46.25 -19.21 -11.14
C PRO A 227 -46.17 -18.83 -9.67
N GLY A 228 -45.57 -19.68 -8.87
CA GLY A 228 -45.38 -19.46 -7.44
C GLY A 228 -43.93 -19.15 -7.09
N ILE A 229 -43.72 -18.49 -5.96
CA ILE A 229 -42.39 -18.33 -5.40
C ILE A 229 -42.01 -19.67 -4.74
N GLY A 230 -40.97 -20.30 -5.26
CA GLY A 230 -40.43 -21.55 -4.71
C GLY A 230 -39.47 -21.29 -3.56
N SER A 231 -38.18 -21.34 -3.81
CA SER A 231 -37.13 -21.05 -2.84
C SER A 231 -36.68 -19.60 -2.90
N THR A 232 -36.25 -19.07 -1.76
CA THR A 232 -35.59 -17.77 -1.67
C THR A 232 -34.16 -18.01 -1.21
N GLU A 233 -33.21 -17.50 -1.96
CA GLU A 233 -31.78 -17.60 -1.68
C GLU A 233 -31.18 -16.21 -1.47
N MET A 234 -30.20 -16.10 -0.57
CA MET A 234 -29.40 -14.89 -0.39
C MET A 234 -28.20 -14.99 -1.33
N VAL A 235 -28.06 -14.01 -2.22
CA VAL A 235 -26.96 -13.94 -3.19
C VAL A 235 -26.22 -12.63 -3.00
N VAL A 236 -24.90 -12.70 -2.92
CA VAL A 236 -24.02 -11.51 -2.93
C VAL A 236 -23.92 -10.98 -4.35
N SER A 237 -24.14 -9.69 -4.49
CA SER A 237 -24.12 -9.01 -5.78
C SER A 237 -23.29 -7.75 -5.70
N SER A 238 -22.55 -7.45 -6.76
CA SER A 238 -21.78 -6.22 -6.92
C SER A 238 -22.45 -5.26 -7.89
N LYS A 239 -22.32 -3.99 -7.66
CA LYS A 239 -22.81 -2.93 -8.54
C LYS A 239 -21.84 -1.75 -8.55
N CYS A 240 -21.39 -1.37 -9.75
CA CYS A 240 -20.68 -0.11 -9.92
C CYS A 240 -21.63 1.07 -9.65
N ARG A 241 -21.30 1.87 -8.66
CA ARG A 241 -22.09 3.04 -8.23
C ARG A 241 -21.69 4.27 -8.98
N ARG A 242 -20.39 4.51 -9.11
CA ARG A 242 -19.81 5.68 -9.77
C ARG A 242 -18.54 5.31 -10.48
N VAL A 243 -18.28 6.06 -11.52
CA VAL A 243 -17.05 6.03 -12.29
C VAL A 243 -16.46 7.43 -12.25
N TYR A 244 -15.18 7.56 -11.97
CA TYR A 244 -14.44 8.82 -11.95
C TYR A 244 -13.51 8.86 -13.17
N PRO A 245 -14.02 9.36 -14.31
CA PRO A 245 -13.28 9.35 -15.56
C PRO A 245 -12.37 10.56 -15.69
N ALA A 246 -11.40 10.47 -16.56
CA ALA A 246 -10.67 11.61 -17.14
C ALA A 246 -9.94 12.55 -16.15
N GLY A 247 -9.64 12.12 -14.92
CA GLY A 247 -8.83 12.92 -14.00
C GLY A 247 -7.34 12.83 -14.24
N HIS A 248 -6.87 11.78 -14.90
CA HIS A 248 -5.46 11.46 -15.04
C HIS A 248 -5.02 11.28 -16.50
N THR A 249 -3.85 11.82 -16.80
CA THR A 249 -3.22 11.69 -18.11
C THR A 249 -2.28 10.48 -18.15
N TYR A 250 -1.63 10.18 -17.03
CA TYR A 250 -0.69 9.10 -16.83
C TYR A 250 -1.34 7.99 -16.00
N HIS A 251 -0.61 6.89 -15.78
CA HIS A 251 -1.10 5.73 -15.06
C HIS A 251 -1.34 6.06 -13.59
N ILE A 252 -2.51 5.69 -13.07
CA ILE A 252 -2.84 5.88 -11.66
C ILE A 252 -2.06 4.85 -10.86
N ASN A 253 -1.14 5.32 -10.02
CA ASN A 253 -0.29 4.47 -9.19
C ASN A 253 -0.84 4.29 -7.77
N SER A 254 -1.63 5.23 -7.26
CA SER A 254 -2.17 5.16 -5.90
C SER A 254 -3.51 5.84 -5.73
N ILE A 255 -4.30 5.28 -4.82
CA ILE A 255 -5.52 5.88 -4.29
C ILE A 255 -5.48 5.81 -2.76
N SER A 256 -5.94 6.83 -2.08
CA SER A 256 -6.02 6.87 -0.62
C SER A 256 -7.27 7.59 -0.15
N LEU A 257 -7.94 7.02 0.84
CA LEU A 257 -9.15 7.59 1.42
C LEU A 257 -8.78 8.64 2.46
N CYS A 258 -9.53 9.73 2.48
CA CYS A 258 -9.41 10.72 3.52
C CYS A 258 -10.11 10.26 4.81
N SER A 259 -9.63 10.70 5.96
CA SER A 259 -10.25 10.43 7.26
C SER A 259 -11.64 11.06 7.43
N ASP A 260 -11.99 12.06 6.60
CA ASP A 260 -13.34 12.67 6.54
C ASP A 260 -14.41 11.73 5.97
N GLN A 261 -14.01 10.68 5.25
CA GLN A 261 -14.87 9.72 4.56
C GLN A 261 -15.78 10.32 3.46
N GLU A 262 -15.50 11.54 3.04
CA GLU A 262 -16.19 12.22 1.97
C GLU A 262 -15.32 12.40 0.73
N THR A 263 -13.99 12.40 0.94
CA THR A 263 -13.01 12.65 -0.12
C THR A 263 -11.97 11.53 -0.21
N PHE A 264 -11.31 11.46 -1.35
CA PHE A 264 -10.16 10.60 -1.59
C PHE A 264 -9.18 11.28 -2.56
N LEU A 265 -7.91 10.91 -2.44
CA LEU A 265 -6.90 11.29 -3.43
C LEU A 265 -6.62 10.15 -4.40
N SER A 266 -6.21 10.53 -5.60
CA SER A 266 -5.56 9.66 -6.57
C SER A 266 -4.33 10.32 -7.13
N ALA A 267 -3.28 9.54 -7.36
CA ALA A 267 -2.02 10.04 -7.90
C ALA A 267 -1.65 9.32 -9.19
N ASP A 268 -1.19 10.10 -10.17
CA ASP A 268 -0.44 9.61 -11.33
C ASP A 268 1.02 10.05 -11.24
N ASP A 269 1.80 9.86 -12.29
CA ASP A 269 3.23 10.18 -12.32
C ASP A 269 3.52 11.68 -12.10
N LEU A 270 2.60 12.57 -12.43
CA LEU A 270 2.82 14.03 -12.41
C LEU A 270 1.83 14.82 -11.56
N ARG A 271 0.68 14.23 -11.20
CA ARG A 271 -0.41 14.93 -10.54
C ARG A 271 -1.02 14.13 -9.41
N ILE A 272 -1.48 14.84 -8.39
CA ILE A 272 -2.36 14.31 -7.35
C ILE A 272 -3.67 15.08 -7.41
N ASN A 273 -4.75 14.33 -7.58
CA ASN A 273 -6.12 14.87 -7.64
C ASN A 273 -6.89 14.49 -6.38
N LEU A 274 -7.63 15.47 -5.88
CA LEU A 274 -8.60 15.29 -4.80
C LEU A 274 -10.00 15.15 -5.41
N TRP A 275 -10.74 14.15 -4.96
CA TRP A 275 -12.10 13.83 -5.40
C TRP A 275 -13.07 13.84 -4.25
N HIS A 276 -14.31 14.17 -4.54
CA HIS A 276 -15.43 13.98 -3.64
C HIS A 276 -16.28 12.80 -4.11
N PHE A 277 -16.65 11.89 -3.19
CA PHE A 277 -17.39 10.66 -3.56
C PHE A 277 -18.70 10.95 -4.30
N GLU A 278 -19.43 12.00 -3.92
CA GLU A 278 -20.71 12.33 -4.53
C GLU A 278 -20.60 13.05 -5.87
N GLN A 279 -19.42 13.58 -6.25
CA GLN A 279 -19.22 14.42 -7.44
C GLN A 279 -18.16 13.83 -8.37
N PRO A 280 -18.47 12.76 -9.13
CA PRO A 280 -17.48 12.05 -9.92
C PRO A 280 -16.92 12.83 -11.11
N SER A 281 -17.61 13.88 -11.55
CA SER A 281 -17.17 14.72 -12.68
C SER A 281 -16.25 15.87 -12.28
N LEU A 282 -15.99 16.06 -10.98
CA LEU A 282 -15.19 17.17 -10.47
C LEU A 282 -14.00 16.63 -9.69
N SER A 283 -12.80 17.02 -10.14
CA SER A 283 -11.55 16.76 -9.43
C SER A 283 -10.79 18.06 -9.21
N PHE A 284 -10.10 18.15 -8.09
CA PHE A 284 -9.22 19.26 -7.77
C PHE A 284 -7.77 18.77 -7.83
N ASN A 285 -6.96 19.42 -8.67
CA ASN A 285 -5.53 19.15 -8.70
C ASN A 285 -4.87 19.83 -7.48
N ILE A 286 -4.33 19.02 -6.56
CA ILE A 286 -3.69 19.49 -5.33
C ILE A 286 -2.17 19.47 -5.41
N VAL A 287 -1.58 18.68 -6.33
CA VAL A 287 -0.15 18.67 -6.66
C VAL A 287 -0.01 18.56 -8.17
N ASP A 288 0.80 19.43 -8.78
CA ASP A 288 1.14 19.38 -10.19
C ASP A 288 2.64 19.65 -10.37
N ILE A 289 3.41 18.59 -10.60
CA ILE A 289 4.86 18.68 -10.83
C ILE A 289 5.20 18.67 -12.33
N LYS A 290 4.19 18.75 -13.21
CA LYS A 290 4.41 18.75 -14.64
C LYS A 290 5.13 20.04 -15.06
N PRO A 291 6.35 19.95 -15.65
CA PRO A 291 7.04 21.12 -16.16
C PRO A 291 6.37 21.67 -17.43
N GLU A 292 6.65 22.91 -17.78
CA GLU A 292 6.21 23.51 -19.04
C GLU A 292 6.76 22.74 -20.24
N MET A 293 8.03 22.36 -20.18
CA MET A 293 8.68 21.50 -21.18
C MET A 293 8.94 20.12 -20.56
N MET A 294 8.49 19.06 -21.21
CA MET A 294 8.68 17.70 -20.71
C MET A 294 10.15 17.26 -20.62
N GLU A 295 11.03 17.95 -21.33
CA GLU A 295 12.48 17.74 -21.27
C GLU A 295 13.07 18.15 -19.91
N ASP A 296 12.41 19.06 -19.19
CA ASP A 296 12.81 19.53 -17.86
C ASP A 296 12.30 18.62 -16.73
N LEU A 297 11.59 17.53 -17.06
CA LEU A 297 11.07 16.61 -16.07
C LEU A 297 12.21 15.94 -15.31
N THR A 298 12.27 16.15 -14.01
CA THR A 298 13.35 15.63 -13.17
C THR A 298 12.91 14.49 -12.25
N GLU A 299 11.65 14.41 -11.90
CA GLU A 299 11.11 13.38 -10.99
C GLU A 299 9.65 13.09 -11.31
N VAL A 300 9.18 11.92 -10.89
CA VAL A 300 7.78 11.50 -10.97
C VAL A 300 7.25 11.11 -9.60
N ILE A 301 5.92 11.23 -9.41
CA ILE A 301 5.22 10.78 -8.20
C ILE A 301 5.04 9.28 -8.31
N THR A 302 5.45 8.54 -7.29
CA THR A 302 5.40 7.08 -7.30
C THR A 302 4.34 6.48 -6.39
N CYS A 303 3.97 7.20 -5.33
CA CYS A 303 2.96 6.78 -4.37
C CYS A 303 2.44 7.98 -3.58
N ALA A 304 1.22 7.87 -3.04
CA ALA A 304 0.61 8.90 -2.21
C ALA A 304 -0.37 8.28 -1.20
N ALA A 305 -0.41 8.85 0.01
CA ALA A 305 -1.29 8.40 1.08
C ALA A 305 -1.79 9.57 1.93
N PHE A 306 -3.07 9.54 2.34
CA PHE A 306 -3.62 10.44 3.33
C PHE A 306 -3.19 10.06 4.74
N HIS A 307 -3.09 11.06 5.59
CA HIS A 307 -2.91 10.86 7.03
C HIS A 307 -4.17 10.22 7.65
N PRO A 308 -4.03 9.22 8.55
CA PRO A 308 -5.17 8.45 9.05
C PRO A 308 -6.18 9.25 9.87
N THR A 309 -5.76 10.34 10.51
CA THR A 309 -6.60 11.15 11.41
C THR A 309 -6.72 12.61 10.98
N ALA A 310 -5.74 13.16 10.24
CA ALA A 310 -5.74 14.57 9.82
C ALA A 310 -6.17 14.68 8.34
N PRO A 311 -7.43 15.07 8.04
CA PRO A 311 -7.98 15.03 6.69
C PRO A 311 -7.32 16.02 5.70
N HIS A 312 -6.57 16.97 6.20
CA HIS A 312 -5.88 17.99 5.41
C HIS A 312 -4.40 17.67 5.15
N VAL A 313 -3.89 16.56 5.70
CA VAL A 313 -2.48 16.16 5.56
C VAL A 313 -2.38 14.91 4.72
N PHE A 314 -1.45 14.91 3.77
CA PHE A 314 -1.10 13.75 2.97
C PHE A 314 0.40 13.70 2.71
N ALA A 315 0.91 12.52 2.41
CA ALA A 315 2.30 12.32 2.04
C ALA A 315 2.39 11.72 0.63
N TYR A 316 3.44 12.06 -0.11
CA TYR A 316 3.72 11.46 -1.41
C TYR A 316 5.21 11.26 -1.62
N GLY A 317 5.55 10.19 -2.33
CA GLY A 317 6.91 9.81 -2.67
C GLY A 317 7.24 10.13 -4.10
N SER A 318 8.54 10.33 -4.38
CA SER A 318 9.03 10.56 -5.72
C SER A 318 10.10 9.55 -6.15
N SER A 319 10.34 9.49 -7.45
CA SER A 319 11.38 8.66 -8.06
C SER A 319 12.80 9.05 -7.64
N LYS A 320 13.01 10.24 -7.08
CA LYS A 320 14.30 10.68 -6.52
C LYS A 320 14.56 10.25 -5.07
N GLY A 321 13.65 9.44 -4.48
CA GLY A 321 13.79 9.03 -3.09
C GLY A 321 13.34 10.07 -2.07
N LEU A 322 12.67 11.13 -2.54
CA LEU A 322 12.14 12.19 -1.69
C LEU A 322 10.72 11.83 -1.25
N THR A 323 10.43 12.02 0.02
CA THR A 323 9.07 11.93 0.56
C THR A 323 8.64 13.31 1.02
N ARG A 324 7.49 13.76 0.57
CA ARG A 324 6.92 15.08 0.91
C ARG A 324 5.66 14.92 1.72
N LEU A 325 5.54 15.69 2.78
CA LEU A 325 4.33 15.80 3.60
C LEU A 325 3.71 17.17 3.35
N ALA A 326 2.51 17.19 2.81
CA ALA A 326 1.80 18.39 2.44
C ALA A 326 0.57 18.63 3.32
N ASP A 327 0.27 19.90 3.58
CA ASP A 327 -0.95 20.34 4.27
C ASP A 327 -1.80 21.20 3.32
N MET A 328 -2.99 20.73 2.96
CA MET A 328 -3.91 21.40 2.04
C MET A 328 -4.45 22.75 2.56
N ARG A 329 -4.25 23.06 3.86
CA ARG A 329 -4.62 24.36 4.43
C ARG A 329 -3.60 25.45 4.10
N ALA A 330 -2.36 25.05 3.77
CA ALA A 330 -1.29 26.00 3.51
C ALA A 330 -1.44 26.67 2.13
N ALA A 331 -1.80 25.89 1.11
CA ALA A 331 -2.00 26.38 -0.25
C ALA A 331 -2.95 25.46 -1.03
N ALA A 332 -3.55 25.97 -2.09
CA ALA A 332 -4.40 25.18 -3.00
C ALA A 332 -3.57 24.16 -3.79
N LEU A 333 -2.35 24.55 -4.23
CA LEU A 333 -1.35 23.64 -4.76
C LEU A 333 -0.29 23.40 -3.68
N CYS A 334 -0.05 22.13 -3.37
CA CYS A 334 0.78 21.69 -2.25
C CYS A 334 2.21 21.31 -2.66
N ASP A 335 2.61 21.56 -3.90
CA ASP A 335 3.91 21.23 -4.47
C ASP A 335 5.09 21.99 -3.83
N SER A 336 4.87 23.24 -3.42
CA SER A 336 5.90 24.15 -2.91
C SER A 336 5.91 24.36 -1.38
N HIS A 337 4.92 23.82 -0.66
CA HIS A 337 4.71 24.07 0.79
C HIS A 337 4.68 22.78 1.59
N SER A 338 5.53 21.82 1.25
CA SER A 338 5.60 20.53 1.91
C SER A 338 6.86 20.40 2.76
N LYS A 339 6.78 19.65 3.86
CA LYS A 339 7.95 19.13 4.54
C LYS A 339 8.63 18.09 3.64
N LEU A 340 9.97 18.09 3.67
CA LEU A 340 10.78 17.24 2.82
C LEU A 340 11.59 16.25 3.65
N PHE A 341 11.33 14.97 3.49
CA PHE A 341 12.12 13.88 4.06
C PHE A 341 13.06 13.35 2.99
N ASN A 342 14.36 13.57 3.20
CA ASN A 342 15.39 13.17 2.25
C ASN A 342 16.19 12.00 2.81
N GLY A 343 15.84 10.78 2.41
CA GLY A 343 16.55 9.57 2.82
C GLY A 343 17.88 9.34 2.13
N TYR A 344 18.28 10.21 1.22
CA TYR A 344 19.38 9.98 0.30
C TYR A 344 20.62 10.88 0.55
N GLU A 345 20.55 11.90 1.41
CA GLU A 345 21.68 12.74 1.76
C GLU A 345 22.61 12.11 2.83
N SER A 346 23.05 10.90 2.60
CA SER A 346 24.31 10.46 3.18
C SER A 346 25.43 11.04 2.31
N ALA A 347 26.02 12.13 2.78
CA ALA A 347 26.97 13.00 2.06
C ALA A 347 28.31 12.32 1.63
N THR A 348 28.41 11.01 1.64
CA THR A 348 29.66 10.27 1.49
C THR A 348 29.69 9.21 0.40
N GLU A 349 28.56 8.87 -0.24
CA GLU A 349 28.58 7.90 -1.33
C GLU A 349 28.57 8.64 -2.68
N GLU A 350 29.52 8.28 -3.56
CA GLU A 350 29.55 8.75 -4.95
C GLU A 350 28.20 8.44 -5.62
N LYS A 351 27.53 9.46 -6.16
CA LYS A 351 26.27 9.31 -6.89
C LYS A 351 26.51 8.43 -8.11
N SER A 352 26.17 7.15 -7.99
CA SER A 352 26.17 6.20 -9.09
C SER A 352 24.88 6.35 -9.90
N PHE A 353 24.90 6.02 -11.17
CA PHE A 353 23.70 5.95 -12.02
C PHE A 353 22.59 5.12 -11.38
N PHE A 354 22.94 3.97 -10.80
CA PHE A 354 21.97 3.11 -10.13
C PHE A 354 21.41 3.69 -8.83
N SER A 355 22.14 4.60 -8.20
CA SER A 355 21.74 5.15 -6.91
C SER A 355 20.44 5.95 -6.99
N GLU A 356 20.18 6.64 -8.08
CA GLU A 356 18.91 7.34 -8.32
C GLU A 356 17.76 6.36 -8.57
N ILE A 357 17.99 5.27 -9.29
CA ILE A 357 16.97 4.27 -9.59
C ILE A 357 16.52 3.55 -8.31
N VAL A 358 17.49 3.10 -7.49
CA VAL A 358 17.19 2.34 -6.27
C VAL A 358 16.63 3.22 -5.14
N ALA A 359 16.82 4.53 -5.21
CA ALA A 359 16.30 5.48 -4.24
C ALA A 359 14.79 5.72 -4.39
N SER A 360 14.20 5.41 -5.56
CA SER A 360 12.78 5.62 -5.84
C SER A 360 11.89 5.04 -4.73
N VAL A 361 10.99 5.86 -4.18
CA VAL A 361 10.05 5.44 -3.14
C VAL A 361 8.93 4.62 -3.78
N ASN A 362 8.82 3.35 -3.44
CA ASN A 362 7.83 2.44 -4.02
C ASN A 362 6.47 2.51 -3.33
N ASP A 363 6.46 2.66 -2.01
CA ASP A 363 5.23 2.70 -1.21
C ASP A 363 5.41 3.57 0.04
N ILE A 364 4.30 4.17 0.51
CA ILE A 364 4.22 4.98 1.71
C ILE A 364 3.03 4.53 2.56
N LYS A 365 3.26 4.34 3.86
CA LYS A 365 2.21 4.07 4.84
C LYS A 365 2.43 4.91 6.10
N PHE A 366 1.34 5.39 6.70
CA PHE A 366 1.39 5.95 8.04
C PHE A 366 1.35 4.81 9.06
N ILE A 367 2.20 4.88 10.07
CA ILE A 367 2.31 3.85 11.12
C ILE A 367 1.45 4.23 12.31
N GLY A 368 0.68 3.24 12.78
CA GLY A 368 -0.16 3.37 13.96
C GLY A 368 -1.39 4.24 13.72
N HIS A 369 -2.29 4.23 14.69
CA HIS A 369 -3.58 4.92 14.58
C HIS A 369 -3.45 6.45 14.54
N GLU A 370 -2.46 7.00 15.25
CA GLU A 370 -2.22 8.45 15.31
C GLU A 370 -1.43 9.00 14.12
N GLY A 371 -0.75 8.13 13.37
CA GLY A 371 -0.03 8.51 12.16
C GLY A 371 1.20 9.40 12.36
N HIS A 372 1.82 9.40 13.55
CA HIS A 372 3.00 10.22 13.83
C HIS A 372 4.26 9.81 13.08
N HIS A 373 4.28 8.60 12.56
CA HIS A 373 5.40 8.06 11.80
C HIS A 373 4.97 7.68 10.39
N ILE A 374 5.91 7.81 9.46
CA ILE A 374 5.75 7.35 8.07
C ILE A 374 6.70 6.19 7.83
N LEU A 375 6.19 5.13 7.22
CA LEU A 375 6.95 4.03 6.66
C LEU A 375 7.10 4.28 5.16
N THR A 376 8.33 4.28 4.68
CA THR A 376 8.63 4.37 3.26
C THR A 376 9.42 3.16 2.80
N ARG A 377 9.15 2.67 1.61
CA ARG A 377 9.85 1.57 0.98
C ARG A 377 10.53 2.07 -0.29
N ASP A 378 11.86 2.01 -0.34
CA ASP A 378 12.63 2.12 -1.57
C ASP A 378 13.02 0.72 -2.11
N TYR A 379 13.86 0.63 -3.13
CA TYR A 379 14.23 -0.69 -3.66
C TYR A 379 15.07 -1.54 -2.70
N LEU A 380 15.99 -0.92 -1.96
CA LEU A 380 16.95 -1.61 -1.08
C LEU A 380 16.51 -1.65 0.38
N THR A 381 15.82 -0.60 0.85
CA THR A 381 15.58 -0.38 2.29
C THR A 381 14.12 -0.04 2.58
N THR A 382 13.77 -0.17 3.85
CA THR A 382 12.54 0.36 4.41
C THR A 382 12.92 1.34 5.50
N LYS A 383 12.38 2.56 5.45
CA LYS A 383 12.73 3.65 6.39
C LYS A 383 11.51 4.07 7.19
N VAL A 384 11.74 4.39 8.45
CA VAL A 384 10.72 4.92 9.36
C VAL A 384 11.10 6.35 9.73
N TRP A 385 10.16 7.27 9.53
CA TRP A 385 10.31 8.71 9.75
C TRP A 385 9.37 9.19 10.84
N ASP A 386 9.82 10.16 11.65
CA ASP A 386 8.95 10.95 12.53
C ASP A 386 8.54 12.22 11.78
N LEU A 387 7.25 12.52 11.73
CA LEU A 387 6.73 13.73 11.07
C LEU A 387 7.29 15.06 11.60
N ARG A 388 7.89 15.03 12.79
CA ARG A 388 8.48 16.21 13.43
C ARG A 388 9.91 16.49 12.99
N TYR A 389 10.63 15.43 12.54
CA TYR A 389 12.05 15.50 12.20
C TYR A 389 12.26 15.13 10.74
N GLU A 390 12.78 16.07 9.94
CA GLU A 390 12.92 15.94 8.50
C GLU A 390 14.30 15.42 8.05
N ASP A 391 15.31 15.58 8.90
CA ASP A 391 16.72 15.44 8.50
C ASP A 391 17.15 13.99 8.25
N GLN A 392 16.62 13.04 9.04
CA GLN A 392 17.04 11.64 8.94
C GLN A 392 15.94 10.68 9.40
N PRO A 393 15.88 9.44 8.85
CA PRO A 393 14.97 8.43 9.34
C PRO A 393 15.33 8.00 10.75
N ILE A 394 14.32 7.71 11.59
CA ILE A 394 14.54 7.16 12.94
C ILE A 394 15.13 5.77 12.85
N TYR A 395 14.61 4.95 11.94
CA TYR A 395 15.05 3.58 11.70
C TYR A 395 15.17 3.31 10.21
N GLU A 396 16.20 2.53 9.86
CA GLU A 396 16.41 2.00 8.52
C GLU A 396 16.60 0.48 8.59
N HIS A 397 15.81 -0.23 7.80
CA HIS A 397 15.87 -1.68 7.69
C HIS A 397 16.35 -2.06 6.29
N GLU A 398 17.50 -2.70 6.21
CA GLU A 398 18.02 -3.20 4.95
C GLU A 398 17.22 -4.45 4.53
N VAL A 399 16.58 -4.40 3.35
CA VAL A 399 15.78 -5.51 2.80
C VAL A 399 16.54 -6.25 1.72
N HIS A 400 17.11 -5.54 0.76
CA HIS A 400 17.82 -6.09 -0.39
C HIS A 400 19.33 -5.76 -0.37
N GLY A 401 19.99 -5.74 0.80
CA GLY A 401 21.40 -5.38 0.91
C GLY A 401 22.33 -6.26 0.08
N GLY A 402 22.05 -7.54 -0.01
CA GLY A 402 22.81 -8.46 -0.86
C GLY A 402 22.72 -8.18 -2.36
N LEU A 403 21.76 -7.36 -2.81
CA LEU A 403 21.59 -7.00 -4.22
C LEU A 403 22.42 -5.78 -4.65
N LYS A 404 22.97 -4.99 -3.72
CA LYS A 404 23.81 -3.83 -4.03
C LYS A 404 24.93 -4.15 -5.03
N SER A 405 25.52 -5.33 -4.94
CA SER A 405 26.61 -5.78 -5.85
C SER A 405 26.12 -6.28 -7.21
N LYS A 406 24.80 -6.45 -7.41
CA LYS A 406 24.19 -7.05 -8.60
C LYS A 406 23.32 -6.07 -9.39
N LEU A 407 23.37 -4.78 -9.08
CA LEU A 407 22.48 -3.77 -9.70
C LEU A 407 22.57 -3.73 -11.23
N SER A 408 23.75 -3.94 -11.81
CA SER A 408 23.90 -4.01 -13.26
C SER A 408 23.13 -5.19 -13.88
N GLN A 409 23.17 -6.36 -13.24
CA GLN A 409 22.42 -7.54 -13.71
C GLN A 409 20.91 -7.35 -13.56
N LEU A 410 20.48 -6.70 -12.45
CA LEU A 410 19.09 -6.36 -12.22
C LEU A 410 18.56 -5.34 -13.22
N TYR A 411 19.40 -4.41 -13.65
CA TYR A 411 19.07 -3.45 -14.69
C TYR A 411 18.92 -4.12 -16.06
N GLU A 412 19.82 -5.05 -16.42
CA GLU A 412 19.74 -5.82 -17.66
C GLU A 412 18.48 -6.71 -17.76
N SER A 413 17.95 -7.15 -16.61
CA SER A 413 16.73 -7.97 -16.53
C SER A 413 15.47 -7.19 -16.19
N ASP A 414 15.52 -5.85 -16.16
CA ASP A 414 14.47 -4.94 -15.75
C ASP A 414 13.96 -5.13 -14.30
N ALA A 415 14.52 -6.07 -13.55
CA ALA A 415 14.11 -6.37 -12.18
C ALA A 415 14.40 -5.22 -11.19
N ILE A 416 15.31 -4.31 -11.52
CA ILE A 416 15.61 -3.12 -10.70
C ILE A 416 14.39 -2.17 -10.58
N PHE A 417 13.44 -2.26 -11.51
CA PHE A 417 12.23 -1.43 -11.53
C PHE A 417 11.04 -2.07 -10.80
N ASP A 418 11.23 -3.27 -10.24
CA ASP A 418 10.18 -3.93 -9.46
C ASP A 418 9.80 -3.13 -8.23
N LYS A 419 8.49 -3.01 -8.00
CA LYS A 419 7.90 -2.32 -6.86
C LYS A 419 7.43 -3.33 -5.82
N PHE A 420 7.69 -3.02 -4.56
CA PHE A 420 7.28 -3.83 -3.42
C PHE A 420 6.49 -2.98 -2.45
N ASP A 421 5.32 -3.47 -2.04
CA ASP A 421 4.51 -2.83 -1.03
C ASP A 421 5.12 -3.04 0.38
N CYS A 422 4.77 -2.15 1.30
CA CYS A 422 5.05 -2.30 2.71
C CYS A 422 3.77 -2.11 3.52
N CYS A 423 3.69 -2.73 4.68
CA CYS A 423 2.58 -2.56 5.61
C CYS A 423 3.09 -2.54 7.05
N ALA A 424 2.27 -2.01 7.95
CA ALA A 424 2.54 -2.00 9.37
C ALA A 424 1.38 -2.65 10.12
N SER A 425 1.67 -3.24 11.29
CA SER A 425 0.64 -3.74 12.19
C SER A 425 -0.23 -2.58 12.70
N GLY A 426 -1.49 -2.87 13.06
CA GLY A 426 -2.41 -1.84 13.54
C GLY A 426 -1.94 -1.13 14.81
N ASP A 427 -1.17 -1.81 15.67
CA ASP A 427 -0.52 -1.22 16.84
C ASP A 427 0.77 -0.43 16.53
N GLY A 428 1.22 -0.47 15.28
CA GLY A 428 2.43 0.23 14.82
C GLY A 428 3.75 -0.36 15.35
N SER A 429 3.74 -1.57 15.90
CA SER A 429 4.94 -2.20 16.48
C SER A 429 5.76 -3.00 15.47
N MET A 430 5.13 -3.50 14.42
CA MET A 430 5.72 -4.39 13.44
C MET A 430 5.52 -3.87 12.01
N ILE A 431 6.43 -4.26 11.12
CA ILE A 431 6.36 -3.96 9.68
C ILE A 431 6.54 -5.23 8.88
N ALA A 432 5.93 -5.28 7.70
CA ALA A 432 6.17 -6.31 6.72
C ALA A 432 6.37 -5.72 5.32
N THR A 433 7.19 -6.38 4.49
CA THR A 433 7.44 -5.99 3.11
C THR A 433 7.81 -7.20 2.26
N GLY A 434 7.40 -7.17 1.00
CA GLY A 434 7.70 -8.22 0.05
C GLY A 434 9.15 -8.18 -0.46
N THR A 435 9.58 -9.31 -1.02
CA THR A 435 10.90 -9.49 -1.64
C THR A 435 10.86 -10.52 -2.79
N TYR A 436 12.02 -10.80 -3.38
CA TYR A 436 12.19 -11.81 -4.42
C TYR A 436 12.14 -13.26 -3.91
N SER A 437 12.04 -14.19 -4.84
CA SER A 437 12.04 -15.65 -4.60
C SER A 437 10.86 -16.11 -3.73
N ASN A 438 9.72 -15.43 -3.84
CA ASN A 438 8.52 -15.63 -3.01
C ASN A 438 8.76 -15.44 -1.51
N PHE A 439 9.75 -14.63 -1.12
CA PHE A 439 9.95 -14.28 0.28
C PHE A 439 9.30 -12.94 0.62
N PHE A 440 8.95 -12.78 1.88
CA PHE A 440 8.60 -11.50 2.49
C PHE A 440 9.29 -11.39 3.85
N ARG A 441 9.54 -10.17 4.27
CA ARG A 441 10.24 -9.88 5.53
C ARG A 441 9.27 -9.29 6.53
N VAL A 442 9.33 -9.78 7.76
CA VAL A 442 8.54 -9.27 8.90
C VAL A 442 9.49 -8.94 10.03
N GLY A 443 9.32 -7.78 10.65
CA GLY A 443 10.18 -7.38 11.76
C GLY A 443 9.58 -6.25 12.60
N PRO A 444 10.18 -5.97 13.76
CA PRO A 444 9.75 -4.84 14.57
C PRO A 444 10.11 -3.52 13.88
N VAL A 445 9.31 -2.47 14.13
CA VAL A 445 9.59 -1.10 13.68
C VAL A 445 10.92 -0.62 14.28
N ASP A 446 11.13 -0.84 15.59
CA ASP A 446 12.38 -0.56 16.27
C ASP A 446 13.33 -1.77 16.21
N PRO A 447 14.45 -1.69 15.47
CA PRO A 447 15.41 -2.80 15.35
C PRO A 447 15.99 -3.29 16.68
N LEU A 448 15.91 -2.47 17.75
CA LEU A 448 16.40 -2.85 19.07
C LEU A 448 15.45 -3.82 19.79
N GLN A 449 14.18 -3.88 19.38
CA GLN A 449 13.18 -4.74 20.01
C GLN A 449 13.18 -6.19 19.49
N GLY A 450 13.92 -6.50 18.43
CA GLY A 450 13.99 -7.86 17.90
C GLY A 450 14.69 -7.94 16.56
N CYS A 451 14.71 -9.15 16.00
CA CYS A 451 15.28 -9.40 14.68
C CYS A 451 14.17 -9.59 13.65
N SER A 452 14.37 -9.07 12.46
CA SER A 452 13.47 -9.35 11.34
C SER A 452 13.59 -10.83 10.92
N GLN A 453 12.45 -11.40 10.54
CA GLN A 453 12.33 -12.76 10.04
C GLN A 453 12.04 -12.72 8.54
N MET A 454 12.60 -13.67 7.79
CA MET A 454 12.29 -13.87 6.39
C MET A 454 11.43 -15.11 6.25
N LEU A 455 10.25 -14.97 5.66
CA LEU A 455 9.25 -16.00 5.50
C LEU A 455 9.04 -16.28 4.01
N GLU A 456 8.82 -17.55 3.65
CA GLU A 456 8.50 -17.92 2.26
C GLU A 456 6.99 -17.91 2.04
N GLY A 457 6.52 -17.30 0.95
CA GLY A 457 5.13 -17.35 0.45
C GLY A 457 4.80 -18.77 0.00
N SER A 458 4.62 -19.67 0.95
CA SER A 458 4.34 -21.10 0.76
C SER A 458 3.63 -21.66 1.99
N ARG A 459 3.15 -22.91 1.92
CA ARG A 459 2.56 -23.62 3.08
C ARG A 459 3.57 -23.90 4.20
N ASP A 460 4.85 -23.80 3.92
CA ASP A 460 5.94 -23.92 4.92
C ASP A 460 6.78 -22.64 4.92
N PRO A 461 6.37 -21.61 5.71
CA PRO A 461 7.02 -20.30 5.71
C PRO A 461 8.47 -20.33 6.19
N HIS A 462 8.86 -21.37 6.93
CA HIS A 462 10.22 -21.53 7.48
C HIS A 462 11.09 -22.51 6.68
N ARG A 463 10.64 -22.89 5.49
CA ARG A 463 11.37 -23.83 4.65
C ARG A 463 12.78 -23.33 4.38
N ARG A 464 13.77 -23.97 5.03
CA ARG A 464 15.17 -23.75 4.71
C ARG A 464 15.44 -24.41 3.37
N ARG A 465 15.65 -23.62 2.31
CA ARG A 465 16.24 -24.18 1.08
C ARG A 465 17.60 -24.75 1.47
N LEU A 466 17.67 -26.07 1.64
CA LEU A 466 18.93 -26.80 1.65
C LEU A 466 19.59 -26.44 0.33
N SER A 467 20.72 -25.71 0.38
CA SER A 467 21.51 -25.44 -0.81
C SER A 467 21.69 -26.76 -1.53
N SER A 468 21.18 -26.85 -2.73
CA SER A 468 21.42 -27.99 -3.61
C SER A 468 22.93 -28.00 -3.89
N GLN A 469 23.67 -28.70 -3.02
CA GLN A 469 24.98 -29.17 -3.41
C GLN A 469 24.75 -30.05 -4.63
N SER A 470 25.11 -29.54 -5.78
CA SER A 470 25.16 -30.27 -7.02
C SER A 470 25.97 -31.53 -6.78
N LYS A 471 25.29 -32.65 -6.63
CA LYS A 471 25.89 -33.94 -6.75
C LYS A 471 26.23 -34.15 -8.23
N PHE A 472 27.34 -33.59 -8.66
CA PHE A 472 28.01 -34.13 -9.83
C PHE A 472 28.57 -35.50 -9.45
N PRO A 473 28.23 -36.57 -10.16
CA PRO A 473 28.87 -37.86 -9.95
C PRO A 473 30.24 -37.80 -10.61
N ASN A 474 31.28 -37.41 -9.88
CA ASN A 474 32.65 -37.64 -10.30
C ASN A 474 32.98 -39.12 -10.11
N ARG A 475 32.80 -39.85 -11.18
CA ARG A 475 33.40 -41.18 -11.36
C ARG A 475 34.80 -40.97 -11.89
N ILE A 476 35.79 -40.93 -11.01
CA ILE A 476 37.20 -41.21 -11.37
C ILE A 476 37.74 -42.25 -10.40
N VAL A 477 38.02 -43.38 -10.98
CA VAL A 477 38.79 -44.51 -10.42
C VAL A 477 40.24 -44.04 -10.34
N GLY A 478 40.88 -44.18 -9.16
CA GLY A 478 42.30 -43.89 -9.01
C GLY A 478 42.83 -44.37 -7.65
N PHE A 479 43.58 -45.42 -7.67
CA PHE A 479 44.33 -46.04 -6.58
C PHE A 479 45.31 -45.08 -5.88
N GLY A 480 45.46 -45.19 -4.53
CA GLY A 480 46.55 -44.55 -3.80
C GLY A 480 46.39 -44.59 -2.27
N ARG A 481 47.32 -45.28 -1.63
CA ARG A 481 47.41 -45.63 -0.20
C ARG A 481 47.58 -44.46 0.77
N PRO A 482 47.38 -44.69 2.10
CA PRO A 482 47.28 -43.67 3.13
C PRO A 482 48.64 -43.28 3.72
N ILE A 483 48.79 -42.02 4.13
CA ILE A 483 49.85 -41.54 5.01
C ILE A 483 49.24 -40.86 6.23
N GLN A 484 49.51 -41.47 7.39
CA GLN A 484 49.35 -40.87 8.70
C GLN A 484 50.41 -39.81 8.96
N ARG A 485 50.04 -38.73 9.65
CA ARG A 485 50.83 -38.03 10.71
C ARG A 485 50.01 -36.85 11.23
N SER A 486 49.67 -36.93 12.46
CA SER A 486 50.19 -36.50 13.76
C SER A 486 50.01 -34.99 14.06
N SER A 487 49.18 -34.81 15.04
CA SER A 487 49.06 -33.81 16.10
C SER A 487 50.01 -32.60 16.10
N SER A 488 49.45 -31.40 16.22
CA SER A 488 49.81 -30.52 17.34
C SER A 488 48.70 -29.51 17.67
N ARG A 489 48.37 -29.50 18.94
CA ARG A 489 47.55 -28.50 19.61
C ARG A 489 48.28 -27.16 19.61
N ASN A 490 47.64 -26.09 19.23
CA ASN A 490 47.87 -24.77 19.85
C ASN A 490 46.57 -23.98 19.85
N SER A 491 46.11 -23.71 21.05
CA SER A 491 45.04 -22.84 21.41
C SER A 491 45.48 -21.39 21.19
N LEU A 492 44.67 -20.63 20.42
CA LEU A 492 44.63 -19.17 20.56
C LEU A 492 43.16 -18.77 20.43
N ASN A 493 42.62 -18.28 21.54
CA ASN A 493 41.34 -17.60 21.61
C ASN A 493 41.41 -16.36 20.74
N ALA A 494 40.72 -16.37 19.59
CA ALA A 494 40.39 -15.19 18.83
C ALA A 494 38.89 -14.96 18.93
N ALA A 495 38.53 -13.80 19.42
CA ALA A 495 37.16 -13.30 19.49
C ALA A 495 36.46 -13.47 18.13
N LYS A 496 35.43 -14.31 18.11
CA LYS A 496 34.52 -14.38 16.98
C LYS A 496 33.78 -13.04 16.89
N LYS A 497 34.20 -12.20 15.95
CA LYS A 497 33.33 -11.15 15.40
C LYS A 497 32.08 -11.84 14.87
N ASN A 498 30.91 -11.36 15.26
CA ASN A 498 29.64 -11.75 14.68
C ASN A 498 29.67 -11.29 13.21
N GLU A 499 30.08 -12.17 12.30
CA GLU A 499 29.85 -11.97 10.88
C GLU A 499 28.34 -12.14 10.63
N PRO A 500 27.70 -11.24 9.90
CA PRO A 500 26.31 -11.42 9.50
C PRO A 500 26.21 -12.74 8.73
N LYS A 501 25.24 -13.58 9.09
CA LYS A 501 24.97 -14.84 8.37
C LYS A 501 24.73 -14.47 6.90
N PRO A 502 25.37 -15.16 5.95
CA PRO A 502 25.14 -14.91 4.53
C PRO A 502 23.64 -15.12 4.24
N GLU A 503 23.02 -14.11 3.68
CA GLU A 503 21.66 -14.20 3.16
C GLU A 503 21.59 -15.30 2.10
N PRO A 504 20.50 -16.07 2.01
CA PRO A 504 20.36 -17.08 0.97
C PRO A 504 20.48 -16.42 -0.39
N PRO A 505 21.18 -17.02 -1.36
CA PRO A 505 21.32 -16.44 -2.68
C PRO A 505 19.94 -16.29 -3.33
N ILE A 506 19.52 -15.05 -3.54
CA ILE A 506 18.34 -14.73 -4.33
C ILE A 506 18.68 -15.10 -5.77
N THR A 507 18.07 -16.13 -6.28
CA THR A 507 18.37 -16.67 -7.63
C THR A 507 17.20 -16.51 -8.60
N ASP A 508 16.01 -16.21 -8.09
CA ASP A 508 14.81 -16.11 -8.90
C ASP A 508 14.16 -14.73 -8.72
N TYR A 509 14.26 -13.91 -9.76
CA TYR A 509 13.67 -12.57 -9.81
C TYR A 509 12.25 -12.58 -10.39
N LEU A 510 11.81 -13.67 -11.01
CA LEU A 510 10.47 -13.81 -11.56
C LEU A 510 9.45 -14.13 -10.47
N SER A 511 9.86 -14.95 -9.50
CA SER A 511 9.02 -15.27 -8.35
C SER A 511 9.22 -14.21 -7.27
N LYS A 512 8.18 -13.43 -6.99
CA LYS A 512 8.25 -12.33 -6.02
C LYS A 512 6.93 -12.22 -5.25
N VAL A 513 7.03 -11.75 -4.01
CA VAL A 513 5.92 -11.24 -3.22
C VAL A 513 5.93 -9.72 -3.35
N SER A 514 5.08 -9.17 -4.20
CA SER A 514 5.02 -7.72 -4.42
C SER A 514 4.03 -7.03 -3.48
N HIS A 515 2.94 -7.71 -3.12
CA HIS A 515 1.83 -7.15 -2.38
C HIS A 515 1.68 -7.86 -1.05
N VAL A 516 1.66 -7.08 0.02
CA VAL A 516 1.49 -7.53 1.40
C VAL A 516 0.59 -6.55 2.14
N ASP A 517 -0.29 -7.09 2.97
CA ASP A 517 -1.11 -6.27 3.86
C ASP A 517 -1.25 -6.92 5.23
N TRP A 518 -1.45 -6.09 6.24
CA TRP A 518 -1.52 -6.51 7.63
C TRP A 518 -2.94 -6.30 8.17
N HIS A 519 -3.48 -7.32 8.82
CA HIS A 519 -4.78 -7.23 9.49
C HIS A 519 -4.78 -6.11 10.54
N PRO A 520 -5.80 -5.24 10.61
CA PRO A 520 -5.79 -4.06 11.46
C PRO A 520 -5.67 -4.36 12.96
N ASP A 521 -6.30 -5.45 13.45
CA ASP A 521 -6.38 -5.74 14.88
C ASP A 521 -5.66 -7.02 15.32
N ALA A 522 -5.19 -7.86 14.39
CA ALA A 522 -4.62 -9.17 14.71
C ALA A 522 -3.25 -9.38 14.04
N PRO A 523 -2.39 -10.25 14.57
CA PRO A 523 -1.14 -10.60 13.95
C PRO A 523 -1.36 -11.58 12.77
N VAL A 524 -2.04 -11.11 11.73
CA VAL A 524 -2.29 -11.83 10.49
C VAL A 524 -1.77 -11.02 9.32
N ILE A 525 -1.03 -11.66 8.44
CA ILE A 525 -0.48 -11.07 7.21
C ILE A 525 -1.05 -11.80 6.01
N ALA A 526 -1.56 -11.03 5.05
CA ALA A 526 -1.89 -11.49 3.72
C ALA A 526 -0.75 -11.15 2.76
N CYS A 527 -0.31 -12.10 1.96
CA CYS A 527 0.68 -11.83 0.93
C CYS A 527 0.32 -12.52 -0.38
N ALA A 528 0.56 -11.83 -1.49
CA ALA A 528 0.36 -12.35 -2.83
C ALA A 528 1.68 -12.86 -3.40
N ALA A 529 1.73 -14.15 -3.72
CA ALA A 529 2.82 -14.77 -4.42
C ALA A 529 2.30 -15.28 -5.78
N GLN A 530 2.56 -14.53 -6.84
CA GLN A 530 2.01 -14.75 -8.18
C GLN A 530 0.46 -14.75 -8.17
N ASN A 531 -0.18 -15.89 -8.48
CA ASN A 531 -1.63 -16.07 -8.50
C ASN A 531 -2.23 -16.55 -7.17
N SER A 532 -1.40 -16.72 -6.14
CA SER A 532 -1.79 -17.33 -4.88
C SER A 532 -1.75 -16.32 -3.75
N LEU A 533 -2.84 -16.28 -2.97
CA LEU A 533 -2.97 -15.45 -1.78
C LEU A 533 -2.74 -16.32 -0.54
N TYR A 534 -1.68 -16.04 0.19
CA TYR A 534 -1.32 -16.73 1.42
C TYR A 534 -1.65 -15.88 2.64
N LEU A 535 -2.17 -16.54 3.67
CA LEU A 535 -2.41 -15.96 4.99
C LEU A 535 -1.50 -16.62 6.03
N TYR A 536 -0.83 -15.79 6.81
CA TYR A 536 0.06 -16.21 7.89
C TYR A 536 -0.42 -15.61 9.20
N ARG A 537 -0.31 -16.41 10.27
CA ARG A 537 -0.66 -16.01 11.63
C ARG A 537 0.58 -15.98 12.50
N GLY A 538 0.74 -14.90 13.26
CA GLY A 538 1.75 -14.77 14.30
C GLY A 538 1.17 -15.20 15.65
N SER A 539 1.81 -16.15 16.32
CA SER A 539 1.56 -16.48 17.73
C SER A 539 2.63 -15.83 18.60
N GLN A 540 2.22 -15.20 19.69
CA GLN A 540 3.15 -14.59 20.62
C GLN A 540 3.90 -15.68 21.38
N MET A 541 5.25 -15.63 21.39
CA MET A 541 6.10 -16.55 22.16
C MET A 541 6.08 -16.23 23.66
#